data_2a879112bf964dae49f043847a95e25b
#
_entry.id   2a879112bf964dae49f043847a95e25b
#
_cell.length_a   1.000
_cell.length_b   1.000
_cell.length_c   1.000
_cell.angle_alpha   90.00
_cell.angle_beta   90.00
_cell.angle_gamma   90.00
#
_symmetry.space_group_name_H-M   'P 1'
#
loop_
_entity.id
_entity.type
_entity.pdbx_description
1 polymer ?
#
loop_
_entity_poly.entity_id
_entity_poly.type
_entity_poly.pdbx_seq_one_letter_code
_entity_poly.pdbx_strand_id
1 'polypeptide(L)'
;KFHHGKLTFAIWYAFNEKFLLPISHDEVVHLKKSVIEKMPGDQWQKFANLRLLYGFMFAHPGKKLNFMGNDIAQYREWNSETSLSWEVLENEYNEKFHLYFKEINKLYKENPAFHEVDFESRGFRWLDFSDMDNSVIGFVRYNADKSKMLLFTFNMTPVLRENYVFGVPAKGYYKEILNSNAVEYGGSGVGNMGGVHSE
;
A
#
# COMPACT_ATOMS: atom_id res chain seq x y z
N LYS A 1 12.69 12.25 1.03
CA LYS A 1 12.94 13.53 1.68
C LYS A 1 12.32 14.70 0.91
N PHE A 2 12.81 15.06 -0.26
CA PHE A 2 12.34 16.26 -1.02
C PHE A 2 10.90 16.19 -1.55
N HIS A 3 10.31 15.02 -1.63
CA HIS A 3 8.96 14.81 -2.16
C HIS A 3 7.97 14.28 -1.11
N HIS A 4 8.35 14.26 0.15
CA HIS A 4 7.51 13.76 1.25
C HIS A 4 6.12 14.43 1.27
N GLY A 5 6.08 15.75 1.09
CA GLY A 5 4.81 16.50 1.04
C GLY A 5 3.86 16.07 -0.09
N LYS A 6 4.35 15.41 -1.16
CA LYS A 6 3.47 14.87 -2.22
C LYS A 6 2.65 13.67 -1.74
N LEU A 7 3.16 12.90 -0.78
CA LEU A 7 2.45 11.76 -0.20
C LEU A 7 1.27 12.19 0.69
N THR A 8 1.40 13.37 1.31
CA THR A 8 0.42 13.89 2.27
C THR A 8 -0.56 14.86 1.62
N PHE A 9 -0.20 15.45 0.49
CA PHE A 9 -0.97 16.50 -0.18
C PHE A 9 -2.40 16.04 -0.58
N ALA A 10 -2.56 14.79 -1.03
CA ALA A 10 -3.86 14.28 -1.47
C ALA A 10 -4.94 14.33 -0.38
N ILE A 11 -4.57 14.23 0.88
CA ILE A 11 -5.53 14.28 2.01
C ILE A 11 -6.20 15.66 2.15
N TRP A 12 -5.56 16.73 1.71
CA TRP A 12 -6.14 18.09 1.80
C TRP A 12 -7.46 18.25 1.06
N TYR A 13 -7.67 17.46 0.01
CA TYR A 13 -8.90 17.50 -0.80
C TYR A 13 -9.63 16.15 -0.89
N ALA A 14 -9.08 15.09 -0.27
CA ALA A 14 -9.61 13.73 -0.38
C ALA A 14 -11.09 13.57 0.02
N PHE A 15 -11.60 14.49 0.83
CA PHE A 15 -12.97 14.46 1.35
C PHE A 15 -13.90 15.49 0.73
N ASN A 16 -13.43 16.27 -0.26
CA ASN A 16 -14.25 17.25 -0.95
C ASN A 16 -15.18 16.61 -1.99
N GLU A 17 -14.74 15.49 -2.55
CA GLU A 17 -15.47 14.73 -3.57
C GLU A 17 -15.30 13.22 -3.34
N LYS A 18 -16.05 12.41 -4.10
CA LYS A 18 -15.94 10.95 -4.05
C LYS A 18 -14.87 10.47 -5.02
N PHE A 19 -13.61 10.59 -4.63
CA PHE A 19 -12.47 10.24 -5.47
C PHE A 19 -12.31 8.73 -5.66
N LEU A 20 -11.89 8.39 -6.87
CA LEU A 20 -11.35 7.10 -7.22
C LEU A 20 -9.81 7.20 -7.26
N LEU A 21 -9.11 6.20 -6.74
CA LEU A 21 -7.64 6.08 -6.82
C LEU A 21 -7.31 5.09 -7.95
N PRO A 22 -7.08 5.58 -9.18
CA PRO A 22 -6.87 4.70 -10.31
C PRO A 22 -5.41 4.37 -10.52
N ILE A 23 -5.13 3.11 -10.88
CA ILE A 23 -4.05 2.72 -11.76
C ILE A 23 -4.75 2.13 -12.98
N SER A 24 -5.01 2.98 -13.97
CA SER A 24 -5.81 2.66 -15.16
C SER A 24 -4.94 2.14 -16.30
N HIS A 25 -5.54 1.94 -17.47
CA HIS A 25 -4.79 1.61 -18.69
C HIS A 25 -3.83 2.73 -19.09
N ASP A 26 -4.17 3.98 -18.81
CA ASP A 26 -3.34 5.14 -19.15
C ASP A 26 -1.94 5.10 -18.54
N GLU A 27 -1.78 4.44 -17.41
CA GLU A 27 -0.47 4.29 -16.77
C GLU A 27 0.38 3.19 -17.40
N VAL A 28 -0.19 2.31 -18.23
CA VAL A 28 0.48 1.08 -18.67
C VAL A 28 0.43 0.84 -20.19
N VAL A 29 0.24 1.92 -20.98
CA VAL A 29 0.19 1.90 -22.45
C VAL A 29 1.08 2.99 -23.06
N HIS A 30 1.26 2.93 -24.38
CA HIS A 30 1.87 3.99 -25.18
C HIS A 30 3.29 4.39 -24.75
N LEU A 31 4.17 3.42 -24.54
CA LEU A 31 5.57 3.59 -24.13
C LEU A 31 5.76 4.19 -22.74
N LYS A 32 4.72 4.13 -21.88
CA LYS A 32 4.81 4.54 -20.48
C LYS A 32 5.37 3.46 -19.56
N LYS A 33 5.62 2.26 -20.07
CA LYS A 33 6.02 1.04 -19.36
C LYS A 33 4.92 0.47 -18.46
N SER A 34 5.02 -0.79 -18.08
CA SER A 34 4.18 -1.40 -17.04
C SER A 34 4.48 -0.81 -15.67
N VAL A 35 3.60 -1.03 -14.68
CA VAL A 35 3.80 -0.47 -13.33
C VAL A 35 5.10 -0.99 -12.71
N ILE A 36 5.40 -2.30 -12.84
CA ILE A 36 6.66 -2.88 -12.31
C ILE A 36 7.90 -2.29 -12.98
N GLU A 37 7.85 -2.00 -14.29
CA GLU A 37 8.98 -1.42 -15.03
C GLU A 37 9.25 0.06 -14.66
N LYS A 38 8.30 0.75 -14.05
CA LYS A 38 8.50 2.10 -13.50
C LYS A 38 9.18 2.10 -12.14
N MET A 39 9.20 0.95 -11.45
CA MET A 39 9.81 0.87 -10.13
C MET A 39 11.33 0.93 -10.23
N PRO A 40 11.99 1.73 -9.37
CA PRO A 40 13.46 1.85 -9.36
C PRO A 40 14.12 0.63 -8.72
N GLY A 41 15.42 0.46 -9.04
CA GLY A 41 16.29 -0.52 -8.43
C GLY A 41 16.37 -1.86 -9.16
N ASP A 42 16.95 -2.85 -8.48
CA ASP A 42 17.02 -4.22 -8.96
C ASP A 42 15.63 -4.92 -8.89
N GLN A 43 15.57 -6.18 -9.29
CA GLN A 43 14.30 -6.91 -9.34
C GLN A 43 13.62 -7.00 -7.96
N TRP A 44 14.37 -7.32 -6.91
CA TRP A 44 13.84 -7.37 -5.55
C TRP A 44 13.29 -6.01 -5.09
N GLN A 45 14.04 -4.94 -5.35
CA GLN A 45 13.68 -3.56 -5.02
C GLN A 45 12.44 -3.10 -5.79
N LYS A 46 12.33 -3.46 -7.08
CA LYS A 46 11.13 -3.18 -7.88
C LYS A 46 9.87 -3.78 -7.24
N PHE A 47 9.93 -5.05 -6.84
CA PHE A 47 8.80 -5.71 -6.19
C PHE A 47 8.51 -5.15 -4.78
N ALA A 48 9.54 -4.77 -4.02
CA ALA A 48 9.37 -4.08 -2.75
C ALA A 48 8.63 -2.74 -2.92
N ASN A 49 9.03 -1.93 -3.90
CA ASN A 49 8.36 -0.67 -4.24
C ASN A 49 6.91 -0.90 -4.73
N LEU A 50 6.67 -1.96 -5.48
CA LEU A 50 5.33 -2.29 -5.98
C LEU A 50 4.40 -2.68 -4.82
N ARG A 51 4.87 -3.50 -3.87
CA ARG A 51 4.12 -3.81 -2.64
C ARG A 51 3.83 -2.55 -1.81
N LEU A 52 4.80 -1.66 -1.70
CA LEU A 52 4.64 -0.38 -1.01
C LEU A 52 3.58 0.50 -1.68
N LEU A 53 3.63 0.63 -3.01
CA LEU A 53 2.65 1.39 -3.80
C LEU A 53 1.23 0.91 -3.55
N TYR A 54 0.98 -0.39 -3.71
CA TYR A 54 -0.36 -0.95 -3.51
C TYR A 54 -0.79 -0.93 -2.05
N GLY A 55 0.12 -1.18 -1.11
CA GLY A 55 -0.15 -1.04 0.32
C GLY A 55 -0.63 0.37 0.67
N PHE A 56 0.08 1.39 0.16
CA PHE A 56 -0.29 2.78 0.35
C PHE A 56 -1.62 3.14 -0.33
N MET A 57 -1.81 2.72 -1.59
CA MET A 57 -3.04 2.96 -2.34
C MET A 57 -4.26 2.35 -1.62
N PHE A 58 -4.16 1.10 -1.14
CA PHE A 58 -5.27 0.44 -0.44
C PHE A 58 -5.58 1.09 0.91
N ALA A 59 -4.56 1.52 1.64
CA ALA A 59 -4.73 2.20 2.93
C ALA A 59 -5.30 3.61 2.81
N HIS A 60 -4.97 4.34 1.73
CA HIS A 60 -5.41 5.71 1.50
C HIS A 60 -6.95 5.80 1.32
N PRO A 61 -7.64 6.86 1.83
CA PRO A 61 -9.06 7.07 1.56
C PRO A 61 -9.39 7.16 0.06
N GLY A 62 -10.56 6.68 -0.34
CA GLY A 62 -11.04 6.66 -1.72
C GLY A 62 -11.16 5.25 -2.28
N LYS A 63 -12.01 5.06 -3.29
CA LYS A 63 -12.22 3.76 -3.95
C LYS A 63 -11.03 3.41 -4.83
N LYS A 64 -10.76 2.10 -4.96
CA LYS A 64 -9.59 1.57 -5.69
C LYS A 64 -9.99 1.15 -7.10
N LEU A 65 -9.15 1.49 -8.07
CA LEU A 65 -9.23 0.94 -9.41
C LEU A 65 -7.85 0.44 -9.81
N ASN A 66 -7.76 -0.85 -10.10
CA ASN A 66 -6.56 -1.46 -10.62
C ASN A 66 -6.85 -2.11 -11.98
N PHE A 67 -6.07 -1.75 -12.99
CA PHE A 67 -6.25 -2.29 -14.33
C PHE A 67 -5.62 -3.67 -14.45
N MET A 68 -6.21 -4.51 -15.33
CA MET A 68 -5.80 -5.90 -15.54
C MET A 68 -4.30 -6.05 -15.86
N GLY A 69 -3.68 -7.08 -15.31
CA GLY A 69 -2.26 -7.38 -15.47
C GLY A 69 -1.34 -6.71 -14.45
N ASN A 70 -1.82 -5.66 -13.77
CA ASN A 70 -1.05 -5.02 -12.70
C ASN A 70 -0.99 -5.89 -11.43
N ASP A 71 -2.02 -6.68 -11.18
CA ASP A 71 -2.14 -7.62 -10.07
C ASP A 71 -1.17 -8.83 -10.16
N ILE A 72 -0.70 -9.12 -11.37
CA ILE A 72 0.34 -10.14 -11.62
C ILE A 72 1.71 -9.52 -11.90
N ALA A 73 1.81 -8.18 -11.84
CA ALA A 73 3.03 -7.42 -12.14
C ALA A 73 3.64 -7.79 -13.50
N GLN A 74 2.82 -7.86 -14.56
CA GLN A 74 3.34 -8.15 -15.89
C GLN A 74 4.34 -7.08 -16.34
N TYR A 75 5.41 -7.52 -17.01
CA TYR A 75 6.48 -6.61 -17.47
C TYR A 75 6.10 -5.86 -18.75
N ARG A 76 5.32 -6.50 -19.59
CA ARG A 76 4.84 -5.93 -20.85
C ARG A 76 3.75 -4.89 -20.57
N GLU A 77 3.74 -3.80 -21.35
CA GLU A 77 2.59 -2.90 -21.39
C GLU A 77 1.32 -3.65 -21.79
N TRP A 78 0.18 -3.16 -21.32
CA TRP A 78 -1.10 -3.71 -21.73
C TRP A 78 -1.32 -3.49 -23.24
N ASN A 79 -1.85 -4.52 -23.91
CA ASN A 79 -2.17 -4.50 -25.33
C ASN A 79 -3.51 -5.22 -25.55
N SER A 80 -4.46 -4.54 -26.22
CA SER A 80 -5.78 -5.08 -26.53
C SER A 80 -5.76 -6.29 -27.45
N GLU A 81 -4.71 -6.42 -28.29
CA GLU A 81 -4.58 -7.47 -29.29
C GLU A 81 -4.01 -8.79 -28.74
N THR A 82 -3.58 -8.81 -27.49
CA THR A 82 -2.92 -9.98 -26.90
C THR A 82 -3.48 -10.31 -25.50
N SER A 83 -3.38 -11.58 -25.13
CA SER A 83 -3.67 -12.01 -23.75
C SER A 83 -2.74 -11.35 -22.74
N LEU A 84 -3.14 -11.30 -21.47
CA LEU A 84 -2.23 -10.99 -20.38
C LEU A 84 -1.10 -11.99 -20.31
N SER A 85 0.04 -11.56 -19.79
CA SER A 85 1.25 -12.39 -19.65
C SER A 85 1.14 -13.33 -18.43
N TRP A 86 0.18 -14.27 -18.46
CA TRP A 86 -0.05 -15.19 -17.33
C TRP A 86 1.16 -16.03 -16.97
N GLU A 87 2.07 -16.28 -17.92
CA GLU A 87 3.33 -16.98 -17.75
C GLU A 87 4.27 -16.30 -16.74
N VAL A 88 4.09 -15.01 -16.45
CA VAL A 88 4.90 -14.33 -15.43
C VAL A 88 4.70 -14.91 -14.04
N LEU A 89 3.58 -15.59 -13.77
CA LEU A 89 3.32 -16.24 -12.50
C LEU A 89 4.19 -17.49 -12.25
N GLU A 90 4.91 -17.98 -13.25
CA GLU A 90 5.94 -18.99 -13.08
C GLU A 90 7.22 -18.42 -12.42
N ASN A 91 7.36 -17.11 -12.42
CA ASN A 91 8.44 -16.42 -11.73
C ASN A 91 8.09 -16.19 -10.25
N GLU A 92 8.97 -16.57 -9.35
CA GLU A 92 8.76 -16.49 -7.90
C GLU A 92 8.39 -15.08 -7.40
N TYR A 93 8.98 -14.03 -7.95
CA TYR A 93 8.66 -12.65 -7.55
C TYR A 93 7.24 -12.24 -7.92
N ASN A 94 6.79 -12.63 -9.11
CA ASN A 94 5.43 -12.33 -9.59
C ASN A 94 4.39 -13.14 -8.80
N GLU A 95 4.65 -14.44 -8.56
CA GLU A 95 3.79 -15.30 -7.74
C GLU A 95 3.61 -14.72 -6.34
N LYS A 96 4.72 -14.38 -5.65
CA LYS A 96 4.71 -13.81 -4.31
C LYS A 96 4.04 -12.44 -4.26
N PHE A 97 4.24 -11.61 -5.29
CA PHE A 97 3.53 -10.34 -5.38
C PHE A 97 2.02 -10.55 -5.58
N HIS A 98 1.62 -11.50 -6.42
CA HIS A 98 0.21 -11.82 -6.64
C HIS A 98 -0.44 -12.36 -5.35
N LEU A 99 0.29 -13.14 -4.55
CA LEU A 99 -0.17 -13.56 -3.21
C LEU A 99 -0.40 -12.35 -2.30
N TYR A 100 0.55 -11.39 -2.25
CA TYR A 100 0.38 -10.13 -1.53
C TYR A 100 -0.86 -9.37 -2.00
N PHE A 101 -1.05 -9.26 -3.32
CA PHE A 101 -2.19 -8.56 -3.90
C PHE A 101 -3.52 -9.22 -3.56
N LYS A 102 -3.58 -10.54 -3.54
CA LYS A 102 -4.77 -11.29 -3.05
C LYS A 102 -5.06 -10.99 -1.59
N GLU A 103 -4.02 -11.01 -0.73
CA GLU A 103 -4.21 -10.79 0.69
C GLU A 103 -4.67 -9.38 1.02
N ILE A 104 -4.10 -8.35 0.37
CA ILE A 104 -4.55 -6.98 0.60
C ILE A 104 -5.99 -6.74 0.13
N ASN A 105 -6.42 -7.38 -0.96
CA ASN A 105 -7.81 -7.36 -1.42
C ASN A 105 -8.75 -8.03 -0.42
N LYS A 106 -8.35 -9.17 0.14
CA LYS A 106 -9.11 -9.87 1.17
C LYS A 106 -9.25 -9.01 2.41
N LEU A 107 -8.13 -8.45 2.92
CA LEU A 107 -8.14 -7.56 4.07
C LEU A 107 -9.02 -6.32 3.84
N TYR A 108 -8.96 -5.72 2.65
CA TYR A 108 -9.80 -4.59 2.26
C TYR A 108 -11.29 -4.96 2.33
N LYS A 109 -11.67 -6.12 1.82
CA LYS A 109 -13.06 -6.60 1.82
C LYS A 109 -13.57 -6.93 3.23
N GLU A 110 -12.73 -7.54 4.06
CA GLU A 110 -13.10 -8.05 5.39
C GLU A 110 -13.11 -6.98 6.49
N ASN A 111 -12.40 -5.87 6.29
CA ASN A 111 -12.26 -4.83 7.32
C ASN A 111 -12.96 -3.52 6.92
N PRO A 112 -14.10 -3.21 7.54
CA PRO A 112 -14.88 -2.00 7.25
C PRO A 112 -14.08 -0.70 7.35
N ALA A 113 -13.06 -0.64 8.21
CA ALA A 113 -12.21 0.53 8.35
C ALA A 113 -11.45 0.92 7.07
N PHE A 114 -11.30 0.02 6.10
CA PHE A 114 -10.71 0.37 4.80
C PHE A 114 -11.64 1.18 3.89
N HIS A 115 -12.97 0.99 3.99
CA HIS A 115 -13.85 1.43 2.91
C HIS A 115 -15.21 2.01 3.34
N GLU A 116 -15.61 1.88 4.61
CA GLU A 116 -16.96 2.24 5.04
C GLU A 116 -17.18 3.77 5.06
N VAL A 117 -16.14 4.53 5.44
CA VAL A 117 -16.16 5.99 5.49
C VAL A 117 -15.02 6.62 4.67
N ASP A 118 -14.85 6.13 3.43
CA ASP A 118 -13.79 6.57 2.52
C ASP A 118 -13.84 8.05 2.15
N PHE A 119 -15.03 8.64 2.17
CA PHE A 119 -15.26 10.01 1.67
C PHE A 119 -15.54 11.01 2.80
N GLU A 120 -15.27 10.61 4.04
CA GLU A 120 -15.51 11.43 5.20
C GLU A 120 -14.25 11.55 6.06
N SER A 121 -13.88 12.76 6.45
CA SER A 121 -12.67 13.02 7.26
C SER A 121 -12.67 12.27 8.59
N ARG A 122 -13.85 11.96 9.16
CA ARG A 122 -13.97 11.20 10.42
C ARG A 122 -13.41 9.77 10.35
N GLY A 123 -13.27 9.22 9.14
CA GLY A 123 -12.68 7.89 8.87
C GLY A 123 -11.17 7.88 8.80
N PHE A 124 -10.50 9.04 8.94
CA PHE A 124 -9.06 9.17 8.77
C PHE A 124 -8.44 10.05 9.86
N ARG A 125 -7.25 9.68 10.32
CA ARG A 125 -6.44 10.50 11.22
C ARG A 125 -4.95 10.23 10.99
N TRP A 126 -4.18 11.29 10.78
CA TRP A 126 -2.72 11.20 10.81
C TRP A 126 -2.23 10.80 12.19
N LEU A 127 -1.22 9.93 12.26
CA LEU A 127 -0.40 9.67 13.44
C LEU A 127 0.87 10.49 13.37
N ASP A 128 1.62 10.32 12.29
CA ASP A 128 2.78 11.12 11.94
C ASP A 128 2.88 11.23 10.41
N PHE A 129 3.07 12.45 9.94
CA PHE A 129 3.27 12.75 8.53
C PHE A 129 4.41 13.76 8.31
N SER A 130 5.12 14.10 9.38
CA SER A 130 6.13 15.17 9.40
C SER A 130 7.58 14.67 9.30
N ASP A 131 7.83 13.38 9.52
CA ASP A 131 9.18 12.81 9.49
C ASP A 131 9.72 12.67 8.06
N MET A 132 10.12 13.81 7.50
CA MET A 132 10.73 13.89 6.18
C MET A 132 12.14 13.28 6.16
N ASP A 133 12.86 13.29 7.27
CA ASP A 133 14.25 12.84 7.35
C ASP A 133 14.32 11.32 7.25
N ASN A 134 13.45 10.61 7.92
CA ASN A 134 13.34 9.15 7.83
C ASN A 134 12.41 8.71 6.69
N SER A 135 11.62 9.64 6.13
CA SER A 135 10.59 9.35 5.11
C SER A 135 9.60 8.28 5.58
N VAL A 136 9.15 8.43 6.81
CA VAL A 136 8.14 7.55 7.43
C VAL A 136 6.84 8.33 7.58
N ILE A 137 5.71 7.65 7.33
CA ILE A 137 4.37 8.19 7.57
C ILE A 137 3.51 7.13 8.24
N GLY A 138 2.58 7.60 9.07
CA GLY A 138 1.59 6.75 9.71
C GLY A 138 0.24 7.42 9.84
N PHE A 139 -0.83 6.64 9.70
CA PHE A 139 -2.19 7.10 9.89
C PHE A 139 -3.12 5.97 10.33
N VAL A 140 -4.29 6.34 10.80
CA VAL A 140 -5.35 5.41 11.21
C VAL A 140 -6.57 5.60 10.31
N ARG A 141 -7.19 4.48 9.96
CA ARG A 141 -8.52 4.43 9.37
C ARG A 141 -9.51 3.87 10.39
N TYR A 142 -10.71 4.41 10.39
CA TYR A 142 -11.81 3.98 11.25
C TYR A 142 -13.00 3.55 10.41
N ASN A 143 -13.77 2.58 10.93
CA ASN A 143 -15.11 2.31 10.43
C ASN A 143 -16.13 3.36 10.92
N ALA A 144 -17.40 3.27 10.49
CA ALA A 144 -18.39 4.32 10.67
C ALA A 144 -18.68 4.65 12.14
N ASP A 145 -18.75 3.66 13.01
CA ASP A 145 -19.03 3.79 14.46
C ASP A 145 -17.74 3.86 15.32
N LYS A 146 -16.57 3.82 14.67
CA LYS A 146 -15.26 3.80 15.31
C LYS A 146 -14.99 2.61 16.25
N SER A 147 -15.78 1.55 16.16
CA SER A 147 -15.55 0.30 16.89
C SER A 147 -14.34 -0.48 16.39
N LYS A 148 -13.93 -0.24 15.14
CA LYS A 148 -12.76 -0.84 14.51
C LYS A 148 -11.84 0.23 13.96
N MET A 149 -10.55 0.00 14.11
CA MET A 149 -9.52 0.85 13.52
C MET A 149 -8.41 -0.01 12.92
N LEU A 150 -7.79 0.51 11.87
CA LEU A 150 -6.58 -0.03 11.26
C LEU A 150 -5.51 1.04 11.30
N LEU A 151 -4.35 0.68 11.83
CA LEU A 151 -3.17 1.51 11.86
C LEU A 151 -2.27 1.13 10.68
N PHE A 152 -1.86 2.13 9.92
CA PHE A 152 -0.98 1.98 8.78
C PHE A 152 0.31 2.74 9.00
N THR A 153 1.44 2.07 8.81
CA THR A 153 2.77 2.67 8.87
C THR A 153 3.54 2.35 7.60
N PHE A 154 4.22 3.35 7.04
CA PHE A 154 4.96 3.22 5.79
C PHE A 154 6.36 3.77 5.96
N ASN A 155 7.35 2.93 5.74
CA ASN A 155 8.72 3.34 5.52
C ASN A 155 8.96 3.47 4.00
N MET A 156 9.12 4.70 3.53
CA MET A 156 9.28 5.01 2.10
C MET A 156 10.74 4.90 1.63
N THR A 157 11.60 4.27 2.44
CA THR A 157 13.02 4.07 2.14
C THR A 157 13.43 2.62 2.36
N PRO A 158 14.50 2.14 1.73
CA PRO A 158 15.03 0.80 1.97
C PRO A 158 15.81 0.68 3.30
N VAL A 159 15.85 1.73 4.10
CA VAL A 159 16.59 1.76 5.37
C VAL A 159 15.72 1.22 6.48
N LEU A 160 16.15 0.15 7.15
CA LEU A 160 15.48 -0.38 8.33
C LEU A 160 15.44 0.68 9.46
N ARG A 161 14.27 0.85 10.06
CA ARG A 161 14.04 1.76 11.19
C ARG A 161 13.72 0.93 12.44
N GLU A 162 14.77 0.56 13.17
CA GLU A 162 14.61 -0.15 14.45
C GLU A 162 14.10 0.81 15.52
N ASN A 163 13.25 0.30 16.41
CA ASN A 163 12.69 1.05 17.55
C ASN A 163 12.00 2.35 17.14
N TYR A 164 11.39 2.39 15.95
CA TYR A 164 10.63 3.55 15.50
C TYR A 164 9.33 3.68 16.30
N VAL A 165 9.07 4.87 16.85
CA VAL A 165 7.94 5.11 17.76
C VAL A 165 6.86 5.94 17.06
N PHE A 166 5.62 5.46 17.13
CA PHE A 166 4.41 6.21 16.75
C PHE A 166 3.52 6.47 17.95
N GLY A 167 2.93 7.67 18.02
CA GLY A 167 1.81 7.92 18.91
C GLY A 167 0.56 7.19 18.40
N VAL A 168 -0.08 6.38 19.24
CA VAL A 168 -1.26 5.58 18.87
C VAL A 168 -2.54 6.06 19.59
N PRO A 169 -3.75 5.84 19.01
CA PRO A 169 -5.00 6.36 19.56
C PRO A 169 -5.42 5.77 20.91
N ALA A 170 -5.03 4.55 21.20
CA ALA A 170 -5.44 3.83 22.40
C ALA A 170 -4.32 2.93 22.93
N LYS A 171 -4.31 2.71 24.25
CA LYS A 171 -3.42 1.74 24.86
C LYS A 171 -3.91 0.31 24.56
N GLY A 172 -2.97 -0.60 24.27
CA GLY A 172 -3.29 -2.00 24.05
C GLY A 172 -2.34 -2.73 23.12
N TYR A 173 -2.74 -3.91 22.69
CA TYR A 173 -2.00 -4.72 21.72
C TYR A 173 -2.43 -4.39 20.29
N TYR A 174 -1.46 -4.05 19.45
CA TYR A 174 -1.63 -3.81 18.02
C TYR A 174 -1.11 -5.02 17.25
N LYS A 175 -2.05 -5.85 16.77
CA LYS A 175 -1.71 -7.03 15.96
C LYS A 175 -1.27 -6.60 14.56
N GLU A 176 -0.11 -7.08 14.12
CA GLU A 176 0.32 -6.96 12.72
C GLU A 176 -0.50 -7.93 11.87
N ILE A 177 -1.35 -7.41 10.99
CA ILE A 177 -2.23 -8.21 10.11
C ILE A 177 -1.71 -8.30 8.69
N LEU A 178 -0.80 -7.41 8.30
CA LEU A 178 -0.10 -7.43 7.02
C LEU A 178 1.27 -6.77 7.16
N ASN A 179 2.29 -7.47 6.72
CA ASN A 179 3.63 -6.93 6.57
C ASN A 179 4.07 -7.13 5.11
N SER A 180 4.16 -6.04 4.34
CA SER A 180 4.58 -6.10 2.93
C SER A 180 6.01 -6.61 2.73
N ASN A 181 6.81 -6.69 3.81
CA ASN A 181 8.16 -7.21 3.81
C ASN A 181 8.26 -8.66 4.34
N ALA A 182 7.14 -9.34 4.54
CA ALA A 182 7.11 -10.75 4.93
C ALA A 182 7.69 -11.65 3.82
N VAL A 183 8.30 -12.77 4.20
CA VAL A 183 8.99 -13.70 3.29
C VAL A 183 8.04 -14.30 2.26
N GLU A 184 6.80 -14.59 2.66
CA GLU A 184 5.76 -15.11 1.77
C GLU A 184 5.43 -14.17 0.62
N TYR A 185 5.67 -12.88 0.77
CA TYR A 185 5.48 -11.87 -0.30
C TYR A 185 6.78 -11.47 -0.99
N GLY A 186 7.87 -12.19 -0.75
CA GLY A 186 9.19 -11.90 -1.33
C GLY A 186 9.95 -10.77 -0.62
N GLY A 187 9.59 -10.49 0.62
CA GLY A 187 10.33 -9.57 1.48
C GLY A 187 11.48 -10.23 2.23
N SER A 188 12.18 -9.45 3.06
CA SER A 188 13.32 -9.92 3.88
C SER A 188 12.90 -10.57 5.20
N GLY A 189 11.60 -10.55 5.55
CA GLY A 189 11.07 -11.10 6.79
C GLY A 189 11.21 -10.20 8.02
N VAL A 190 11.73 -9.00 7.86
CA VAL A 190 11.79 -8.03 8.99
C VAL A 190 10.39 -7.48 9.25
N GLY A 191 9.96 -7.53 10.52
CA GLY A 191 8.62 -7.10 10.94
C GLY A 191 8.52 -7.03 12.46
N ASN A 192 7.30 -6.96 12.98
CA ASN A 192 7.01 -6.77 14.40
C ASN A 192 6.64 -8.07 15.13
N MET A 193 7.05 -9.23 14.62
CA MET A 193 6.82 -10.55 15.24
C MET A 193 5.33 -10.83 15.57
N GLY A 194 4.42 -10.33 14.71
CA GLY A 194 2.97 -10.50 14.85
C GLY A 194 2.27 -9.37 15.60
N GLY A 195 2.97 -8.40 16.15
CA GLY A 195 2.39 -7.20 16.77
C GLY A 195 3.20 -6.60 17.89
N VAL A 196 2.71 -5.47 18.41
CA VAL A 196 3.38 -4.69 19.46
C VAL A 196 2.39 -4.23 20.52
N HIS A 197 2.84 -4.06 21.76
CA HIS A 197 2.08 -3.39 22.82
C HIS A 197 2.43 -1.90 22.83
N SER A 198 1.39 -1.06 22.93
CA SER A 198 1.60 0.36 23.24
C SER A 198 1.89 0.53 24.73
N GLU A 199 2.79 1.40 25.07
CA GLU A 199 3.12 1.84 26.43
C GLU A 199 2.21 2.98 26.91
#